data_4d1fde9250e2bc4ca6c387999c813e29
#
_entry.id   4d1fde9250e2bc4ca6c387999c813e29
#
_cell.length_a   1.000
_cell.length_b   1.000
_cell.length_c   1.000
_cell.angle_alpha   90.00
_cell.angle_beta   90.00
_cell.angle_gamma   90.00
#
_symmetry.space_group_name_H-M   'P 1'
#
loop_
_entity.id
_entity.type
_entity.pdbx_description
1 polymer ?
#
loop_
_entity_poly.entity_id
_entity_poly.type
_entity_poly.pdbx_seq_one_letter_code
_entity_poly.pdbx_strand_id
1 'polypeptide(L)'
;HRVDRVLIEYNGMWNLPALYDAMPKDWEFYQIITVADAGTFPGYMNNLRQLAVDKLRDPEVVVFNRCTAATDKSYLHKAVRMVNRRAQIIFEHTDGSIEPDETQDELPFDLTQDEIVIGDEDFGIWFLDAMDDPEKYEGKTLAFKAYVCQTPRAPKGAFVGGRFCMTCCAEDISFIGIICETPGAADLPNRSW
;
A
#
# COMPACT_ATOMS: atom_id res chain seq x y z
N HIS A 1 4.21 9.13 39.66
CA HIS A 1 5.11 9.53 38.58
C HIS A 1 4.28 9.72 37.32
N ARG A 2 4.39 10.87 36.69
CA ARG A 2 3.81 11.11 35.39
C ARG A 2 4.74 10.48 34.35
N VAL A 3 4.19 9.61 33.52
CA VAL A 3 4.93 8.98 32.42
C VAL A 3 4.53 9.69 31.14
N ASP A 4 5.52 10.26 30.44
CA ASP A 4 5.27 11.02 29.22
C ASP A 4 5.39 10.16 27.96
N ARG A 5 6.06 8.99 28.05
CA ARG A 5 6.25 8.05 26.94
C ARG A 5 6.36 6.62 27.46
N VAL A 6 5.72 5.70 26.76
CA VAL A 6 5.78 4.25 27.03
C VAL A 6 6.27 3.56 25.77
N LEU A 7 7.23 2.66 25.91
CA LEU A 7 7.65 1.75 24.86
C LEU A 7 7.06 0.38 25.13
N ILE A 8 6.38 -0.18 24.13
CA ILE A 8 5.72 -1.48 24.21
C ILE A 8 6.42 -2.44 23.25
N GLU A 9 7.06 -3.49 23.77
CA GLU A 9 7.46 -4.63 22.99
C GLU A 9 6.26 -5.59 22.88
N TYR A 10 5.64 -5.64 21.70
CA TYR A 10 4.43 -6.41 21.50
C TYR A 10 4.74 -7.79 20.91
N ASN A 11 4.02 -8.80 21.38
CA ASN A 11 4.21 -10.16 20.90
C ASN A 11 3.87 -10.28 19.41
N GLY A 12 4.87 -10.72 18.61
CA GLY A 12 4.75 -10.85 17.16
C GLY A 12 3.66 -11.84 16.68
N MET A 13 3.20 -12.75 17.55
CA MET A 13 2.14 -13.72 17.25
C MET A 13 0.72 -13.23 17.57
N TRP A 14 0.57 -12.03 18.13
CA TRP A 14 -0.73 -11.45 18.44
C TRP A 14 -1.12 -10.40 17.41
N ASN A 15 -2.40 -10.31 17.08
CA ASN A 15 -2.93 -9.34 16.13
C ASN A 15 -2.89 -7.92 16.69
N LEU A 16 -2.57 -6.93 15.87
CA LEU A 16 -2.52 -5.51 16.27
C LEU A 16 -3.85 -4.96 16.79
N PRO A 17 -5.03 -5.29 16.25
CA PRO A 17 -6.31 -4.87 16.81
C PRO A 17 -6.48 -5.16 18.29
N ALA A 18 -5.98 -6.28 18.79
CA ALA A 18 -6.03 -6.60 20.20
C ALA A 18 -5.21 -5.63 21.08
N LEU A 19 -4.10 -5.09 20.54
CA LEU A 19 -3.34 -4.04 21.20
C LEU A 19 -4.12 -2.72 21.21
N TYR A 20 -4.71 -2.34 20.08
CA TYR A 20 -5.48 -1.10 19.94
C TYR A 20 -6.68 -1.09 20.91
N ASP A 21 -7.39 -2.19 21.01
CA ASP A 21 -8.54 -2.34 21.91
C ASP A 21 -8.14 -2.27 23.40
N ALA A 22 -6.91 -2.69 23.73
CA ALA A 22 -6.39 -2.69 25.09
C ALA A 22 -5.80 -1.34 25.53
N MET A 23 -5.59 -0.41 24.60
CA MET A 23 -4.96 0.88 24.91
C MET A 23 -5.90 1.79 25.73
N PRO A 24 -5.39 2.52 26.72
CA PRO A 24 -6.13 3.59 27.37
C PRO A 24 -6.61 4.63 26.36
N LYS A 25 -7.85 5.15 26.54
CA LYS A 25 -8.47 6.07 25.58
C LYS A 25 -7.79 7.42 25.45
N ASP A 26 -6.97 7.81 26.41
CA ASP A 26 -6.20 9.04 26.48
C ASP A 26 -4.73 8.88 26.00
N TRP A 27 -4.41 7.68 25.48
CA TRP A 27 -3.10 7.40 24.90
C TRP A 27 -3.16 7.46 23.39
N GLU A 28 -2.06 7.93 22.78
CA GLU A 28 -1.89 8.00 21.34
C GLU A 28 -0.68 7.15 20.93
N PHE A 29 -0.82 6.43 19.82
CA PHE A 29 0.33 5.80 19.17
C PHE A 29 1.18 6.89 18.52
N TYR A 30 2.40 7.04 18.99
CA TYR A 30 3.34 7.98 18.41
C TYR A 30 4.06 7.37 17.21
N GLN A 31 4.41 6.10 17.29
CA GLN A 31 5.09 5.36 16.23
C GLN A 31 4.89 3.86 16.42
N ILE A 32 4.71 3.16 15.32
CA ILE A 32 4.69 1.71 15.24
C ILE A 32 5.88 1.28 14.39
N ILE A 33 6.72 0.39 14.93
CA ILE A 33 7.86 -0.19 14.24
C ILE A 33 7.67 -1.69 14.21
N THR A 34 7.67 -2.27 13.01
CA THR A 34 7.71 -3.72 12.84
C THR A 34 9.13 -4.18 12.60
N VAL A 35 9.61 -5.12 13.42
CA VAL A 35 10.92 -5.74 13.23
C VAL A 35 10.71 -7.20 12.82
N ALA A 36 11.30 -7.60 11.71
CA ALA A 36 11.20 -8.95 11.17
C ALA A 36 12.58 -9.48 10.80
N ASP A 37 12.81 -10.77 11.07
CA ASP A 37 14.02 -11.47 10.64
C ASP A 37 13.95 -11.73 9.13
N ALA A 38 14.91 -11.17 8.37
CA ALA A 38 14.91 -11.22 6.91
C ALA A 38 14.94 -12.66 6.35
N GLY A 39 15.59 -13.57 7.05
CA GLY A 39 15.71 -14.97 6.61
C GLY A 39 14.45 -15.79 6.85
N THR A 40 13.69 -15.49 7.90
CA THR A 40 12.48 -16.25 8.26
C THR A 40 11.19 -15.62 7.76
N PHE A 41 11.20 -14.34 7.44
CA PHE A 41 10.00 -13.59 6.99
C PHE A 41 9.30 -14.22 5.77
N PRO A 42 10.00 -14.73 4.72
CA PRO A 42 9.33 -15.42 3.62
C PRO A 42 8.50 -16.63 4.09
N GLY A 43 8.99 -17.33 5.11
CA GLY A 43 8.26 -18.45 5.74
C GLY A 43 6.98 -17.99 6.43
N TYR A 44 7.01 -16.84 7.11
CA TYR A 44 5.80 -16.24 7.70
C TYR A 44 4.79 -15.81 6.62
N MET A 45 5.25 -15.18 5.55
CA MET A 45 4.39 -14.81 4.42
C MET A 45 3.72 -16.01 3.76
N ASN A 46 4.39 -17.15 3.68
CA ASN A 46 3.85 -18.36 3.07
C ASN A 46 2.89 -19.13 3.99
N ASN A 47 3.19 -19.22 5.28
CA ASN A 47 2.48 -20.09 6.21
C ASN A 47 1.51 -19.36 7.15
N LEU A 48 1.78 -18.09 7.46
CA LEU A 48 1.01 -17.26 8.39
C LEU A 48 0.68 -15.90 7.76
N ARG A 49 0.28 -15.92 6.49
CA ARG A 49 0.10 -14.71 5.66
C ARG A 49 -0.75 -13.64 6.34
N GLN A 50 -1.89 -14.01 6.90
CA GLN A 50 -2.79 -13.06 7.54
C GLN A 50 -2.12 -12.32 8.71
N LEU A 51 -1.36 -13.03 9.54
CA LEU A 51 -0.61 -12.43 10.64
C LEU A 51 0.52 -11.54 10.14
N ALA A 52 1.27 -11.99 9.11
CA ALA A 52 2.34 -11.19 8.53
C ALA A 52 1.81 -9.89 7.89
N VAL A 53 0.69 -9.97 7.16
CA VAL A 53 0.01 -8.79 6.58
C VAL A 53 -0.49 -7.85 7.68
N ASP A 54 -1.08 -8.36 8.77
CA ASP A 54 -1.50 -7.56 9.93
C ASP A 54 -0.34 -6.72 10.49
N LYS A 55 0.84 -7.32 10.61
CA LYS A 55 2.06 -6.63 11.10
C LYS A 55 2.64 -5.59 10.16
N LEU A 56 2.31 -5.65 8.89
CA LEU A 56 2.80 -4.69 7.88
C LEU A 56 1.83 -3.55 7.60
N ARG A 57 0.58 -3.63 8.07
CA ARG A 57 -0.47 -2.69 7.70
C ARG A 57 -0.23 -1.27 8.24
N ASP A 58 0.09 -1.14 9.50
CA ASP A 58 0.07 0.13 10.21
C ASP A 58 1.45 0.74 10.57
N PRO A 59 2.59 0.01 10.52
CA PRO A 59 3.85 0.59 10.93
C PRO A 59 4.31 1.71 10.00
N GLU A 60 4.89 2.77 10.57
CA GLU A 60 5.62 3.79 9.84
C GLU A 60 7.01 3.31 9.41
N VAL A 61 7.56 2.33 10.13
CA VAL A 61 8.88 1.77 9.84
C VAL A 61 8.83 0.24 9.92
N VAL A 62 9.35 -0.41 8.89
CA VAL A 62 9.58 -1.86 8.86
C VAL A 62 11.09 -2.11 8.80
N VAL A 63 11.61 -2.77 9.82
CA VAL A 63 13.02 -3.15 9.90
C VAL A 63 13.16 -4.65 9.61
N PHE A 64 13.86 -4.99 8.55
CA PHE A 64 14.33 -6.36 8.33
C PHE A 64 15.71 -6.51 8.90
N ASN A 65 15.82 -7.23 10.01
CA ASN A 65 17.12 -7.46 10.66
C ASN A 65 17.77 -8.75 10.18
N ARG A 66 19.03 -8.93 10.59
CA ARG A 66 19.88 -10.10 10.24
C ARG A 66 20.01 -10.31 8.73
N CYS A 67 20.00 -9.24 7.96
CA CYS A 67 20.25 -9.30 6.53
C CYS A 67 21.67 -9.80 6.24
N THR A 68 21.80 -10.56 5.18
CA THR A 68 23.06 -11.07 4.64
C THR A 68 23.18 -10.73 3.15
N ALA A 69 24.31 -11.02 2.54
CA ALA A 69 24.48 -10.86 1.09
C ALA A 69 23.49 -11.73 0.26
N ALA A 70 22.93 -12.79 0.86
CA ALA A 70 21.96 -13.66 0.21
C ALA A 70 20.49 -13.21 0.44
N THR A 71 20.25 -12.14 1.18
CA THR A 71 18.90 -11.63 1.45
C THR A 71 18.28 -11.08 0.18
N ASP A 72 17.10 -11.59 -0.20
CA ASP A 72 16.32 -11.08 -1.32
C ASP A 72 15.54 -9.82 -0.90
N LYS A 73 16.23 -8.67 -0.96
CA LYS A 73 15.65 -7.36 -0.60
C LYS A 73 14.48 -6.99 -1.50
N SER A 74 14.52 -7.36 -2.79
CA SER A 74 13.43 -7.09 -3.73
C SER A 74 12.14 -7.80 -3.31
N TYR A 75 12.23 -9.06 -2.86
CA TYR A 75 11.08 -9.76 -2.30
C TYR A 75 10.53 -9.09 -1.04
N LEU A 76 11.41 -8.69 -0.11
CA LEU A 76 11.04 -8.04 1.15
C LEU A 76 10.37 -6.68 0.87
N HIS A 77 10.94 -5.89 -0.02
CA HIS A 77 10.37 -4.64 -0.49
C HIS A 77 8.95 -4.84 -1.04
N LYS A 78 8.79 -5.73 -2.01
CA LYS A 78 7.48 -6.01 -2.63
C LYS A 78 6.45 -6.48 -1.62
N ALA A 79 6.85 -7.32 -0.66
CA ALA A 79 5.95 -7.80 0.38
C ALA A 79 5.43 -6.66 1.28
N VAL A 80 6.27 -5.69 1.63
CA VAL A 80 5.85 -4.50 2.38
C VAL A 80 4.97 -3.60 1.51
N ARG A 81 5.42 -3.25 0.30
CA ARG A 81 4.70 -2.33 -0.60
C ARG A 81 3.32 -2.82 -1.00
N MET A 82 3.12 -4.13 -1.09
CA MET A 82 1.81 -4.74 -1.33
C MET A 82 0.78 -4.39 -0.23
N VAL A 83 1.23 -4.18 1.01
CA VAL A 83 0.38 -3.96 2.19
C VAL A 83 0.42 -2.50 2.64
N ASN A 84 1.62 -1.90 2.67
CA ASN A 84 1.86 -0.57 3.19
C ASN A 84 2.87 0.18 2.31
N ARG A 85 2.36 1.06 1.46
CA ARG A 85 3.19 1.81 0.51
C ARG A 85 3.99 2.94 1.17
N ARG A 86 3.60 3.39 2.37
CA ARG A 86 4.18 4.54 3.04
C ARG A 86 5.24 4.18 4.07
N ALA A 87 5.28 2.92 4.51
CA ALA A 87 6.27 2.51 5.51
C ALA A 87 7.68 2.73 5.00
N GLN A 88 8.52 3.31 5.84
CA GLN A 88 9.96 3.30 5.61
C GLN A 88 10.47 1.88 5.80
N ILE A 89 11.25 1.37 4.87
CA ILE A 89 11.86 0.05 4.96
C ILE A 89 13.36 0.24 5.25
N ILE A 90 13.84 -0.52 6.21
CA ILE A 90 15.23 -0.48 6.67
C ILE A 90 15.76 -1.91 6.71
N PHE A 91 16.97 -2.11 6.19
CA PHE A 91 17.71 -3.37 6.28
C PHE A 91 18.85 -3.24 7.28
N GLU A 92 18.83 -4.05 8.32
CA GLU A 92 19.90 -4.16 9.31
C GLU A 92 20.69 -5.45 9.04
N HIS A 93 21.96 -5.31 8.77
CA HIS A 93 22.85 -6.44 8.46
C HIS A 93 23.39 -7.10 9.72
N THR A 94 23.90 -8.33 9.57
CA THR A 94 24.49 -9.12 10.67
C THR A 94 25.73 -8.49 11.28
N ASP A 95 26.39 -7.59 10.57
CA ASP A 95 27.54 -6.80 11.06
C ASP A 95 27.12 -5.51 11.79
N GLY A 96 25.82 -5.25 11.90
CA GLY A 96 25.25 -4.07 12.53
C GLY A 96 25.15 -2.84 11.61
N SER A 97 25.53 -2.95 10.35
CA SER A 97 25.30 -1.88 9.37
C SER A 97 23.83 -1.77 9.03
N ILE A 98 23.38 -0.54 8.76
CA ILE A 98 21.98 -0.21 8.45
C ILE A 98 21.94 0.49 7.12
N GLU A 99 21.02 0.09 6.25
CA GLU A 99 20.76 0.77 5.00
C GLU A 99 19.24 1.00 4.80
N PRO A 100 18.84 2.14 4.26
CA PRO A 100 17.47 2.34 3.81
C PRO A 100 17.20 1.50 2.56
N ASP A 101 15.92 1.21 2.33
CA ASP A 101 15.47 0.61 1.08
C ASP A 101 15.46 1.67 -0.03
N GLU A 102 16.32 1.49 -1.01
CA GLU A 102 16.43 2.33 -2.20
C GLU A 102 15.80 1.65 -3.44
N THR A 103 15.10 0.53 -3.23
CA THR A 103 14.45 -0.20 -4.33
C THR A 103 13.35 0.66 -4.93
N GLN A 104 13.41 0.88 -6.23
CA GLN A 104 12.35 1.53 -6.98
C GLN A 104 11.42 0.46 -7.55
N ASP A 105 10.13 0.65 -7.38
CA ASP A 105 9.13 -0.16 -8.06
C ASP A 105 9.18 0.14 -9.56
N GLU A 106 9.47 -0.88 -10.37
CA GLU A 106 9.32 -0.77 -11.81
C GLU A 106 7.83 -0.73 -12.14
N LEU A 107 7.41 0.35 -12.80
CA LEU A 107 6.06 0.45 -13.30
C LEU A 107 5.90 -0.42 -14.56
N PRO A 108 4.79 -1.16 -14.71
CA PRO A 108 4.56 -2.03 -15.85
C PRO A 108 4.20 -1.27 -17.14
N PHE A 109 4.27 0.05 -17.12
CA PHE A 109 3.96 0.95 -18.24
C PHE A 109 5.01 2.06 -18.32
N ASP A 110 5.20 2.58 -19.55
CA ASP A 110 6.24 3.57 -19.86
C ASP A 110 5.73 5.00 -19.62
N LEU A 111 6.25 5.66 -18.58
CA LEU A 111 5.95 7.06 -18.26
C LEU A 111 6.57 8.07 -19.24
N THR A 112 7.47 7.67 -20.12
CA THR A 112 8.08 8.59 -21.10
C THR A 112 7.14 8.93 -22.24
N GLN A 113 6.11 8.10 -22.47
CA GLN A 113 5.12 8.30 -23.52
C GLN A 113 4.11 9.39 -23.15
N ASP A 114 3.59 10.10 -24.14
CA ASP A 114 2.50 11.06 -23.97
C ASP A 114 1.15 10.36 -23.74
N GLU A 115 0.97 9.19 -24.33
CA GLU A 115 -0.15 8.30 -24.11
C GLU A 115 0.29 7.03 -23.38
N ILE A 116 -0.24 6.80 -22.18
CA ILE A 116 0.08 5.67 -21.33
C ILE A 116 -1.10 4.72 -21.35
N VAL A 117 -0.90 3.51 -21.87
CA VAL A 117 -1.92 2.45 -21.87
C VAL A 117 -1.77 1.62 -20.61
N ILE A 118 -2.81 1.64 -19.75
CA ILE A 118 -2.85 0.89 -18.51
C ILE A 118 -3.63 -0.41 -18.72
N GLY A 119 -2.94 -1.54 -18.61
CA GLY A 119 -3.52 -2.86 -18.72
C GLY A 119 -4.54 -3.17 -17.60
N ASP A 120 -5.33 -4.21 -17.82
CA ASP A 120 -6.35 -4.62 -16.85
C ASP A 120 -5.73 -5.04 -15.49
N GLU A 121 -4.55 -5.65 -15.52
CA GLU A 121 -3.82 -6.11 -14.34
C GLU A 121 -3.04 -4.97 -13.68
N ASP A 122 -2.72 -3.91 -14.43
CA ASP A 122 -1.86 -2.82 -13.99
C ASP A 122 -2.63 -1.66 -13.36
N PHE A 123 -3.97 -1.65 -13.50
CA PHE A 123 -4.81 -0.55 -13.02
C PHE A 123 -4.61 -0.24 -11.53
N GLY A 124 -4.49 -1.27 -10.69
CA GLY A 124 -4.26 -1.09 -9.25
C GLY A 124 -2.90 -0.47 -8.96
N ILE A 125 -1.86 -0.90 -9.68
CA ILE A 125 -0.49 -0.37 -9.56
C ILE A 125 -0.48 1.10 -9.98
N TRP A 126 -1.04 1.40 -11.15
CA TRP A 126 -1.17 2.76 -11.65
C TRP A 126 -1.93 3.66 -10.68
N PHE A 127 -3.09 3.21 -10.20
CA PHE A 127 -3.93 4.01 -9.31
C PHE A 127 -3.18 4.41 -8.03
N LEU A 128 -2.47 3.46 -7.44
CA LEU A 128 -1.69 3.71 -6.22
C LEU A 128 -0.51 4.64 -6.49
N ASP A 129 0.23 4.44 -7.57
CA ASP A 129 1.35 5.32 -7.95
C ASP A 129 0.88 6.75 -8.27
N ALA A 130 -0.24 6.88 -8.98
CA ALA A 130 -0.84 8.18 -9.28
C ALA A 130 -1.40 8.91 -8.04
N MET A 131 -1.83 8.17 -7.01
CA MET A 131 -2.25 8.76 -5.74
C MET A 131 -1.07 9.19 -4.88
N ASP A 132 0.07 8.51 -4.97
CA ASP A 132 1.28 8.86 -4.22
C ASP A 132 2.04 10.02 -4.89
N ASP A 133 2.10 10.05 -6.23
CA ASP A 133 2.81 11.07 -7.00
C ASP A 133 2.03 11.44 -8.28
N PRO A 134 0.97 12.24 -8.16
CA PRO A 134 0.13 12.62 -9.30
C PRO A 134 0.86 13.47 -10.35
N GLU A 135 1.92 14.18 -9.96
CA GLU A 135 2.68 15.04 -10.86
C GLU A 135 3.33 14.26 -12.02
N LYS A 136 3.64 12.97 -11.81
CA LYS A 136 4.14 12.08 -12.88
C LYS A 136 3.20 11.96 -14.07
N TYR A 137 1.90 12.14 -13.85
CA TYR A 137 0.83 11.94 -14.83
C TYR A 137 0.24 13.25 -15.35
N GLU A 138 0.70 14.38 -14.85
CA GLU A 138 0.21 15.69 -15.28
C GLU A 138 0.50 15.92 -16.75
N GLY A 139 -0.53 16.31 -17.50
CA GLY A 139 -0.46 16.53 -18.95
C GLY A 139 -0.40 15.26 -19.79
N LYS A 140 -0.43 14.05 -19.20
CA LYS A 140 -0.45 12.78 -19.90
C LYS A 140 -1.85 12.35 -20.33
N THR A 141 -1.93 11.62 -21.44
CA THR A 141 -3.14 10.91 -21.83
C THR A 141 -3.10 9.50 -21.26
N LEU A 142 -4.14 9.11 -20.51
CA LEU A 142 -4.25 7.78 -19.92
C LEU A 142 -5.35 6.99 -20.64
N ALA A 143 -5.01 5.84 -21.19
CA ALA A 143 -5.96 4.92 -21.82
C ALA A 143 -6.14 3.68 -20.94
N PHE A 144 -7.31 3.52 -20.35
CA PHE A 144 -7.64 2.35 -19.55
C PHE A 144 -9.13 2.04 -19.61
N LYS A 145 -9.48 0.80 -19.32
CA LYS A 145 -10.87 0.37 -19.23
C LYS A 145 -11.37 0.56 -17.81
N ALA A 146 -12.45 1.30 -17.64
CA ALA A 146 -13.00 1.63 -16.34
C ALA A 146 -14.48 1.31 -16.23
N TYR A 147 -14.90 0.98 -15.03
CA TYR A 147 -16.30 0.88 -14.64
C TYR A 147 -16.82 2.26 -14.27
N VAL A 148 -17.92 2.68 -14.86
CA VAL A 148 -18.55 3.98 -14.60
C VAL A 148 -19.37 3.92 -13.31
N CYS A 149 -19.03 4.76 -12.34
CA CYS A 149 -19.76 4.91 -11.11
C CYS A 149 -20.29 6.34 -10.98
N GLN A 150 -21.61 6.49 -11.11
CA GLN A 150 -22.32 7.75 -10.85
C GLN A 150 -22.56 7.84 -9.34
N THR A 151 -22.03 8.87 -8.69
CA THR A 151 -22.20 9.09 -7.25
C THR A 151 -22.63 10.52 -6.97
N PRO A 152 -23.54 10.74 -6.00
CA PRO A 152 -23.92 12.09 -5.57
C PRO A 152 -22.75 12.92 -4.99
N ARG A 153 -21.63 12.26 -4.67
CA ARG A 153 -20.41 12.92 -4.17
C ARG A 153 -19.53 13.46 -5.29
N ALA A 154 -19.72 13.01 -6.53
CA ALA A 154 -18.99 13.54 -7.67
C ALA A 154 -19.50 14.95 -8.03
N PRO A 155 -18.64 15.86 -8.50
CA PRO A 155 -19.04 17.16 -9.03
C PRO A 155 -20.06 17.03 -10.16
N LYS A 156 -20.83 18.10 -10.41
CA LYS A 156 -21.75 18.15 -11.54
C LYS A 156 -20.97 18.04 -12.86
N GLY A 157 -21.33 17.12 -13.73
CA GLY A 157 -20.60 16.86 -14.98
C GLY A 157 -19.40 15.95 -14.83
N ALA A 158 -19.32 15.22 -13.71
CA ALA A 158 -18.27 14.23 -13.46
C ALA A 158 -18.86 12.88 -13.07
N PHE A 159 -18.05 11.83 -13.25
CA PHE A 159 -18.30 10.48 -12.77
C PHE A 159 -17.02 9.91 -12.17
N VAL A 160 -17.11 8.79 -11.47
CA VAL A 160 -15.92 8.06 -11.04
C VAL A 160 -15.67 6.92 -12.02
N GLY A 161 -14.52 6.98 -12.71
CA GLY A 161 -14.00 5.90 -13.55
C GLY A 161 -13.06 5.04 -12.73
N GLY A 162 -13.39 3.75 -12.53
CA GLY A 162 -12.59 2.91 -11.66
C GLY A 162 -12.82 1.42 -11.83
N ARG A 163 -12.29 0.65 -10.89
CA ARG A 163 -12.39 -0.81 -10.84
C ARG A 163 -12.56 -1.33 -9.44
N PHE A 164 -13.10 -2.54 -9.33
CA PHE A 164 -13.05 -3.32 -8.11
C PHE A 164 -11.68 -4.00 -8.02
N CYS A 165 -10.93 -3.69 -6.97
CA CYS A 165 -9.62 -4.27 -6.69
C CYS A 165 -9.66 -5.04 -5.39
N MET A 166 -8.96 -6.17 -5.36
CA MET A 166 -8.76 -7.01 -4.20
C MET A 166 -7.30 -6.91 -3.77
N THR A 167 -7.06 -6.54 -2.52
CA THR A 167 -5.70 -6.35 -2.02
C THR A 167 -5.10 -7.65 -1.47
N CYS A 168 -5.82 -8.37 -0.61
CA CYS A 168 -5.31 -9.57 0.03
C CYS A 168 -6.31 -10.74 0.07
N CYS A 169 -7.61 -10.49 0.12
CA CYS A 169 -8.65 -11.53 0.13
C CYS A 169 -9.98 -10.99 -0.39
N ALA A 170 -10.94 -11.89 -0.65
CA ALA A 170 -12.24 -11.53 -1.21
C ALA A 170 -13.05 -10.56 -0.33
N GLU A 171 -12.77 -10.49 0.97
CA GLU A 171 -13.41 -9.57 1.91
C GLU A 171 -12.87 -8.14 1.81
N ASP A 172 -11.69 -7.95 1.19
CA ASP A 172 -11.04 -6.66 0.98
C ASP A 172 -11.27 -6.07 -0.43
N ILE A 173 -12.34 -6.51 -1.11
CA ILE A 173 -12.69 -5.93 -2.41
C ILE A 173 -13.20 -4.50 -2.19
N SER A 174 -12.48 -3.54 -2.77
CA SER A 174 -12.86 -2.12 -2.75
C SER A 174 -12.95 -1.56 -4.16
N PHE A 175 -13.82 -0.57 -4.35
CA PHE A 175 -13.87 0.19 -5.59
C PHE A 175 -12.88 1.34 -5.51
N ILE A 176 -11.87 1.31 -6.37
CA ILE A 176 -10.89 2.38 -6.52
C ILE A 176 -11.07 3.07 -7.87
N GLY A 177 -10.93 4.39 -7.93
CA GLY A 177 -11.12 5.13 -9.16
C GLY A 177 -10.83 6.61 -9.02
N ILE A 178 -10.82 7.29 -10.15
CA ILE A 178 -10.57 8.73 -10.26
C ILE A 178 -11.83 9.44 -10.71
N ILE A 179 -11.92 10.71 -10.35
CA ILE A 179 -12.98 11.60 -10.83
C ILE A 179 -12.65 12.01 -12.27
N CYS A 180 -13.56 11.68 -13.19
CA CYS A 180 -13.46 12.03 -14.60
C CYS A 180 -14.49 13.11 -14.91
N GLU A 181 -14.05 14.26 -15.40
CA GLU A 181 -14.91 15.36 -15.83
C GLU A 181 -15.06 15.33 -17.35
N THR A 182 -16.29 15.31 -17.82
CA THR A 182 -16.61 15.39 -19.26
C THR A 182 -18.00 15.98 -19.47
N PRO A 183 -18.21 16.74 -20.55
CA PRO A 183 -19.55 17.29 -20.86
C PRO A 183 -20.67 16.25 -20.97
N GLY A 184 -20.35 15.01 -21.34
CA GLY A 184 -21.30 13.89 -21.46
C GLY A 184 -21.38 12.97 -20.25
N ALA A 185 -20.81 13.35 -19.10
CA ALA A 185 -20.76 12.47 -17.91
C ALA A 185 -22.14 11.97 -17.46
N ALA A 186 -23.18 12.82 -17.57
CA ALA A 186 -24.53 12.47 -17.15
C ALA A 186 -25.22 11.44 -18.08
N ASP A 187 -24.76 11.31 -19.32
CA ASP A 187 -25.32 10.40 -20.33
C ASP A 187 -24.69 9.02 -20.27
N LEU A 188 -23.61 8.88 -19.51
CA LEU A 188 -22.94 7.59 -19.34
C LEU A 188 -23.79 6.67 -18.46
N PRO A 189 -24.06 5.43 -18.90
CA PRO A 189 -24.82 4.48 -18.09
C PRO A 189 -24.09 4.20 -16.78
N ASN A 190 -24.78 4.39 -15.66
CA ASN A 190 -24.23 4.03 -14.36
C ASN A 190 -24.01 2.50 -14.28
N ARG A 191 -22.90 2.06 -13.67
CA ARG A 191 -22.50 0.67 -13.52
C ARG A 191 -22.26 -0.05 -14.86
N SER A 192 -21.71 0.66 -15.85
CA SER A 192 -21.27 0.10 -17.15
C SER A 192 -19.76 0.13 -17.29
N TRP A 193 -19.25 -0.61 -18.28
CA TRP A 193 -17.83 -0.60 -18.67
C TRP A 193 -17.61 0.27 -19.90
#